data_b79daca471ef7e346c52148ae9f285fb
#
_entry.id   b79daca471ef7e346c52148ae9f285fb
#
_cell.length_a   1.000
_cell.length_b   1.000
_cell.length_c   1.000
_cell.angle_alpha   90.00
_cell.angle_beta   90.00
_cell.angle_gamma   90.00
#
_symmetry.space_group_name_H-M   'P 1'
#
loop_
_entity.id
_entity.type
_entity.pdbx_description
1 polymer ?
#
loop_
_entity_poly.entity_id
_entity_poly.type
_entity_poly.pdbx_seq_one_letter_code
_entity_poly.pdbx_strand_id
1 'polypeptide(L)'
;MKRVKQLNGSAAEVEAAFYEALNRADVVGLMALWADDEEIVCIHPGGPRLHGHAAIQASWEAILERGGLQIRPSQLHETHNLMSSVHTVVEGVSSSGGEPAHLIATNVYIKTPQGWRIVLHHVSVAPGAVAGASAPSAVLH
;
A
#
# COMPACT_ATOMS: atom_id res chain seq x y z
N MET A 1 18.78 4.22 18.94
CA MET A 1 18.43 4.02 18.41
C MET A 1 17.77 3.37 17.99
N LYS A 2 17.35 3.23 17.62
CA LYS A 2 16.65 2.77 17.26
C LYS A 2 16.49 1.86 16.57
N ARG A 3 15.88 1.31 16.48
CA ARG A 3 15.55 0.35 16.03
C ARG A 3 14.92 0.38 14.81
N VAL A 4 14.87 1.29 14.13
CA VAL A 4 14.27 1.49 12.90
C VAL A 4 14.58 0.40 11.99
N LYS A 5 15.71 -0.11 11.95
CA LYS A 5 16.00 -1.08 11.04
C LYS A 5 15.21 -2.30 11.16
N GLN A 6 14.56 -2.53 12.21
CA GLN A 6 13.82 -3.69 12.29
C GLN A 6 12.63 -3.68 11.41
N LEU A 7 12.13 -2.52 11.04
CA LEU A 7 10.99 -2.43 10.18
C LEU A 7 11.31 -2.88 8.79
N ASN A 8 12.56 -3.08 8.45
CA ASN A 8 12.92 -3.40 7.11
C ASN A 8 13.34 -4.83 6.92
N GLY A 9 13.06 -5.67 7.90
CA GLY A 9 13.51 -7.04 7.86
C GLY A 9 12.76 -7.92 6.90
N SER A 10 11.57 -7.51 6.48
CA SER A 10 10.83 -8.29 5.50
C SER A 10 9.84 -7.38 4.80
N ALA A 11 9.36 -7.81 3.64
CA ALA A 11 8.35 -7.06 2.93
C ALA A 11 7.08 -6.96 3.77
N ALA A 12 6.75 -8.01 4.50
CA ALA A 12 5.55 -7.99 5.34
C ALA A 12 5.65 -6.94 6.43
N GLU A 13 6.82 -6.73 7.00
CA GLU A 13 6.99 -5.71 8.02
C GLU A 13 6.84 -4.32 7.42
N VAL A 14 7.37 -4.11 6.22
CA VAL A 14 7.23 -2.83 5.55
C VAL A 14 5.76 -2.58 5.24
N GLU A 15 5.04 -3.61 4.80
CA GLU A 15 3.64 -3.45 4.49
C GLU A 15 2.83 -3.08 5.73
N ALA A 16 3.08 -3.73 6.84
CA ALA A 16 2.37 -3.42 8.07
C ALA A 16 2.66 -1.97 8.49
N ALA A 17 3.90 -1.53 8.37
CA ALA A 17 4.26 -0.18 8.72
C ALA A 17 3.61 0.83 7.77
N PHE A 18 3.46 0.47 6.50
CA PHE A 18 2.84 1.32 5.49
C PHE A 18 1.38 1.59 5.85
N TYR A 19 0.61 0.53 6.14
CA TYR A 19 -0.79 0.71 6.47
C TYR A 19 -0.96 1.42 7.81
N GLU A 20 -0.06 1.18 8.74
CA GLU A 20 -0.12 1.90 9.99
C GLU A 20 0.15 3.39 9.79
N ALA A 21 1.11 3.75 8.97
CA ALA A 21 1.41 5.14 8.69
C ALA A 21 0.24 5.83 8.03
N LEU A 22 -0.46 5.14 7.10
CA LEU A 22 -1.63 5.70 6.46
C LEU A 22 -2.73 5.96 7.49
N ASN A 23 -2.93 5.05 8.40
CA ASN A 23 -4.00 5.18 9.37
C ASN A 23 -3.69 6.27 10.40
N ARG A 24 -2.43 6.61 10.56
CA ARG A 24 -2.02 7.65 11.50
C ARG A 24 -1.70 8.98 10.82
N ALA A 25 -1.84 9.04 9.52
CA ALA A 25 -1.51 10.24 8.74
C ALA A 25 -0.04 10.64 8.93
N ASP A 26 0.83 9.67 9.04
CA ASP A 26 2.25 9.91 9.28
C ASP A 26 2.98 9.92 7.93
N VAL A 27 2.97 11.05 7.24
CA VAL A 27 3.55 11.13 5.90
C VAL A 27 5.05 10.92 5.93
N VAL A 28 5.72 11.42 6.94
CA VAL A 28 7.18 11.25 7.02
C VAL A 28 7.51 9.77 7.15
N GLY A 29 6.83 9.07 8.06
CA GLY A 29 7.06 7.65 8.23
C GLY A 29 6.68 6.86 7.00
N LEU A 30 5.61 7.28 6.33
CA LEU A 30 5.16 6.62 5.13
C LEU A 30 6.20 6.72 4.03
N MET A 31 6.69 7.92 3.77
CA MET A 31 7.64 8.10 2.68
C MET A 31 8.98 7.42 2.97
N ALA A 32 9.31 7.22 4.23
CA ALA A 32 10.55 6.53 4.56
C ALA A 32 10.53 5.05 4.16
N LEU A 33 9.35 4.50 3.88
CA LEU A 33 9.23 3.10 3.49
C LEU A 33 9.40 2.89 1.99
N TRP A 34 9.45 3.97 1.21
CA TRP A 34 9.64 3.86 -0.22
C TRP A 34 11.11 3.77 -0.56
N ALA A 35 11.43 3.10 -1.65
CA ALA A 35 12.82 3.00 -2.09
C ALA A 35 13.36 4.37 -2.45
N ASP A 36 14.65 4.56 -2.27
CA ASP A 36 15.29 5.82 -2.58
C ASP A 36 15.64 5.79 -4.07
N ASP A 37 14.65 6.00 -4.91
CA ASP A 37 14.78 5.81 -6.33
C ASP A 37 13.69 6.63 -7.00
N GLU A 38 14.00 7.31 -8.07
CA GLU A 38 13.02 8.10 -8.76
C GLU A 38 12.07 7.28 -9.62
N GLU A 39 12.31 5.98 -9.73
CA GLU A 39 11.43 5.13 -10.52
C GLU A 39 10.26 4.55 -9.72
N ILE A 40 10.11 4.94 -8.47
CA ILE A 40 8.99 4.44 -7.68
C ILE A 40 7.68 4.97 -8.25
N VAL A 41 6.62 4.18 -8.15
CA VAL A 41 5.34 4.50 -8.76
C VAL A 41 4.20 4.33 -7.76
N CYS A 42 3.26 5.25 -7.79
CA CYS A 42 2.07 5.16 -6.97
C CYS A 42 0.86 5.54 -7.80
N ILE A 43 -0.19 4.70 -7.76
CA ILE A 43 -1.42 4.97 -8.48
C ILE A 43 -2.56 4.83 -7.48
N HIS A 44 -3.23 5.95 -7.20
CA HIS A 44 -4.37 5.93 -6.29
C HIS A 44 -5.63 5.52 -7.08
N PRO A 45 -6.66 5.05 -6.43
CA PRO A 45 -7.86 4.59 -7.14
C PRO A 45 -8.39 5.65 -8.08
N GLY A 46 -8.48 5.29 -9.35
CA GLY A 46 -9.00 6.22 -10.34
C GLY A 46 -8.06 7.34 -10.71
N GLY A 47 -6.85 7.35 -10.19
CA GLY A 47 -5.94 8.44 -10.41
C GLY A 47 -4.89 8.18 -11.46
N PRO A 48 -4.06 9.18 -11.70
CA PRO A 48 -2.99 9.02 -12.67
C PRO A 48 -1.80 8.26 -12.09
N ARG A 49 -0.91 7.84 -12.93
CA ARG A 49 0.30 7.18 -12.47
C ARG A 49 1.29 8.26 -12.02
N LEU A 50 1.59 8.27 -10.73
CA LEU A 50 2.56 9.21 -10.17
C LEU A 50 3.89 8.51 -10.03
N HIS A 51 4.99 9.25 -10.24
CA HIS A 51 6.26 8.65 -10.11
C HIS A 51 7.29 9.59 -9.52
N GLY A 52 8.15 9.06 -8.72
CA GLY A 52 9.15 9.85 -8.02
C GLY A 52 8.67 10.31 -6.66
N HIS A 53 9.63 10.59 -5.80
CA HIS A 53 9.31 10.95 -4.42
C HIS A 53 8.47 12.21 -4.30
N ALA A 54 8.80 13.25 -5.05
CA ALA A 54 8.08 14.51 -4.88
C ALA A 54 6.61 14.39 -5.21
N ALA A 55 6.28 13.75 -6.33
CA ALA A 55 4.88 13.62 -6.72
C ALA A 55 4.13 12.70 -5.77
N ILE A 56 4.75 11.62 -5.36
CA ILE A 56 4.09 10.67 -4.49
C ILE A 56 3.87 11.28 -3.11
N GLN A 57 4.86 11.98 -2.59
CA GLN A 57 4.70 12.62 -1.29
C GLN A 57 3.61 13.68 -1.33
N ALA A 58 3.57 14.51 -2.37
CA ALA A 58 2.56 15.54 -2.48
C ALA A 58 1.17 14.94 -2.51
N SER A 59 0.99 13.80 -3.18
CA SER A 59 -0.31 13.17 -3.23
C SER A 59 -0.73 12.66 -1.86
N TRP A 60 0.19 12.07 -1.10
CA TRP A 60 -0.15 11.58 0.22
C TRP A 60 -0.41 12.72 1.18
N GLU A 61 0.31 13.83 1.05
CA GLU A 61 0.05 14.99 1.90
C GLU A 61 -1.37 15.49 1.67
N ALA A 62 -1.83 15.51 0.43
CA ALA A 62 -3.18 15.94 0.15
C ALA A 62 -4.22 14.96 0.67
N ILE A 63 -3.98 13.67 0.47
CA ILE A 63 -4.93 12.65 0.91
C ILE A 63 -5.05 12.63 2.43
N LEU A 64 -3.95 12.82 3.13
CA LEU A 64 -3.94 12.70 4.57
C LEU A 64 -4.06 14.02 5.31
N GLU A 65 -4.37 15.10 4.57
CA GLU A 65 -4.43 16.42 5.15
C GLU A 65 -5.43 16.52 6.29
N ARG A 66 -6.50 15.77 6.26
CA ARG A 66 -7.51 15.84 7.29
C ARG A 66 -7.43 14.71 8.29
N GLY A 67 -6.42 13.90 8.22
CA GLY A 67 -6.27 12.80 9.16
C GLY A 67 -6.04 11.50 8.44
N GLY A 68 -5.92 10.45 9.19
CA GLY A 68 -5.59 9.15 8.63
C GLY A 68 -6.73 8.50 7.91
N LEU A 69 -6.38 7.54 7.09
CA LEU A 69 -7.37 6.72 6.42
C LEU A 69 -7.67 5.56 7.33
N GLN A 70 -8.68 4.99 7.40
CA GLN A 70 -8.95 3.85 8.25
C GLN A 70 -8.96 2.62 7.34
N ILE A 71 -7.79 2.11 7.04
CA ILE A 71 -7.65 0.97 6.15
C ILE A 71 -7.36 -0.28 6.93
N ARG A 72 -8.10 -1.34 6.60
CA ARG A 72 -7.87 -2.64 7.21
C ARG A 72 -7.47 -3.61 6.11
N PRO A 73 -6.20 -3.94 6.00
CA PRO A 73 -5.76 -4.89 4.96
C PRO A 73 -6.18 -6.31 5.31
N SER A 74 -6.51 -7.07 4.30
CA SER A 74 -6.86 -8.47 4.49
C SER A 74 -6.63 -9.24 3.20
N GLN A 75 -6.79 -10.53 3.25
CA GLN A 75 -6.69 -11.40 2.09
C GLN A 75 -5.39 -11.20 1.32
N LEU A 76 -4.30 -11.20 2.04
CA LEU A 76 -2.99 -11.04 1.44
C LEU A 76 -2.64 -12.25 0.57
N HIS A 77 -2.20 -11.97 -0.64
CA HIS A 77 -1.60 -12.99 -1.49
C HIS A 77 -0.19 -12.51 -1.81
N GLU A 78 0.78 -13.35 -1.57
CA GLU A 78 2.16 -12.96 -1.67
C GLU A 78 2.96 -13.88 -2.57
N THR A 79 3.74 -13.30 -3.46
CA THR A 79 4.67 -14.04 -4.29
C THR A 79 6.02 -13.37 -4.13
N HIS A 80 7.06 -14.11 -3.89
CA HIS A 80 8.34 -13.44 -3.64
C HIS A 80 9.52 -14.28 -4.09
N ASN A 81 10.64 -13.63 -4.25
CA ASN A 81 11.91 -14.32 -4.45
C ASN A 81 12.89 -13.63 -3.50
N LEU A 82 14.17 -13.90 -3.68
CA LEU A 82 15.16 -13.42 -2.74
C LEU A 82 15.23 -11.91 -2.66
N MET A 83 14.97 -11.22 -3.74
CA MET A 83 15.17 -9.78 -3.82
C MET A 83 13.90 -8.97 -4.00
N SER A 84 12.77 -9.60 -4.23
CA SER A 84 11.54 -8.86 -4.44
C SER A 84 10.33 -9.62 -3.93
N SER A 85 9.26 -8.90 -3.66
CA SER A 85 8.02 -9.49 -3.19
C SER A 85 6.86 -8.71 -3.79
N VAL A 86 5.84 -9.42 -4.25
CA VAL A 86 4.64 -8.80 -4.80
C VAL A 86 3.47 -9.23 -3.93
N HIS A 87 2.78 -8.26 -3.38
CA HIS A 87 1.63 -8.54 -2.53
C HIS A 87 0.38 -7.99 -3.18
N THR A 88 -0.69 -8.78 -3.21
CA THR A 88 -1.99 -8.21 -3.51
C THR A 88 -2.80 -8.31 -2.24
N VAL A 89 -3.50 -7.26 -1.91
CA VAL A 89 -4.17 -7.11 -0.62
C VAL A 89 -5.52 -6.47 -0.84
N VAL A 90 -6.52 -6.92 -0.12
CA VAL A 90 -7.79 -6.24 -0.14
C VAL A 90 -7.73 -5.15 0.92
N GLU A 91 -8.05 -3.93 0.56
CA GLU A 91 -8.05 -2.83 1.52
C GLU A 91 -9.49 -2.50 1.85
N GLY A 92 -9.90 -2.74 3.08
CA GLY A 92 -11.22 -2.33 3.53
C GLY A 92 -11.09 -0.94 4.09
N VAL A 93 -11.80 0.02 3.53
CA VAL A 93 -11.70 1.40 3.96
C VAL A 93 -12.99 1.79 4.64
N SER A 94 -12.92 2.13 5.91
CA SER A 94 -14.11 2.53 6.64
C SER A 94 -14.42 3.97 6.35
N SER A 95 -15.70 4.28 6.30
CA SER A 95 -16.09 5.67 6.16
C SER A 95 -17.17 5.92 7.16
N SER A 96 -17.26 7.13 7.62
CA SER A 96 -18.24 7.45 8.63
C SER A 96 -19.61 7.35 8.04
N GLY A 97 -20.43 6.61 8.66
CA GLY A 97 -21.81 6.54 8.27
C GLY A 97 -22.12 5.70 7.07
N GLY A 98 -21.23 4.98 6.54
CA GLY A 98 -21.55 4.22 5.38
C GLY A 98 -20.95 2.84 5.39
N GLU A 99 -21.23 2.08 4.37
CA GLU A 99 -20.65 0.80 4.23
C GLU A 99 -19.19 0.95 3.92
N PRO A 100 -18.36 0.08 4.38
CA PRO A 100 -16.95 0.17 4.04
C PRO A 100 -16.76 -0.08 2.56
N ALA A 101 -15.84 0.61 1.98
CA ALA A 101 -15.48 0.37 0.59
C ALA A 101 -14.36 -0.66 0.56
N HIS A 102 -14.27 -1.38 -0.52
CA HIS A 102 -13.21 -2.37 -0.69
C HIS A 102 -12.41 -2.04 -1.93
N LEU A 103 -11.11 -2.07 -1.78
CA LEU A 103 -10.18 -1.79 -2.86
C LEU A 103 -9.21 -2.96 -2.96
N ILE A 104 -8.53 -3.05 -4.07
CA ILE A 104 -7.49 -4.06 -4.21
C ILE A 104 -6.19 -3.32 -4.48
N ALA A 105 -5.19 -3.61 -3.69
CA ALA A 105 -3.89 -3.00 -3.85
C ALA A 105 -2.88 -4.02 -4.32
N THR A 106 -2.00 -3.58 -5.21
CA THR A 106 -0.82 -4.36 -5.57
C THR A 106 0.36 -3.57 -5.05
N ASN A 107 1.13 -4.19 -4.19
CA ASN A 107 2.29 -3.55 -3.58
C ASN A 107 3.52 -4.36 -3.93
N VAL A 108 4.53 -3.70 -4.46
CA VAL A 108 5.77 -4.38 -4.82
C VAL A 108 6.90 -3.84 -3.96
N TYR A 109 7.67 -4.74 -3.41
CA TYR A 109 8.78 -4.41 -2.51
C TYR A 109 10.06 -5.00 -3.06
N ILE A 110 11.17 -4.32 -2.84
CA ILE A 110 12.47 -4.86 -3.21
C ILE A 110 13.40 -4.76 -2.02
N LYS A 111 14.42 -5.61 -2.00
CA LYS A 111 15.40 -5.57 -0.95
C LYS A 111 16.50 -4.62 -1.39
N THR A 112 16.76 -3.59 -0.60
CA THR A 112 17.75 -2.59 -0.91
C THR A 112 18.86 -2.65 0.16
N PRO A 113 19.93 -1.92 -0.01
CA PRO A 113 20.96 -1.89 1.04
C PRO A 113 20.43 -1.37 2.38
N GLN A 114 19.32 -0.61 2.36
CA GLN A 114 18.74 -0.12 3.59
C GLN A 114 17.63 -1.03 4.12
N GLY A 115 17.39 -2.16 3.45
CA GLY A 115 16.33 -3.07 3.85
C GLY A 115 15.24 -3.12 2.79
N TRP A 116 14.14 -3.74 3.12
CA TRP A 116 13.03 -3.84 2.16
C TRP A 116 12.35 -2.49 2.02
N ARG A 117 11.94 -2.15 0.80
CA ARG A 117 11.31 -0.87 0.51
C ARG A 117 10.25 -1.04 -0.56
N ILE A 118 9.27 -0.14 -0.59
CA ILE A 118 8.20 -0.15 -1.57
C ILE A 118 8.68 0.48 -2.86
N VAL A 119 8.37 -0.12 -3.99
CA VAL A 119 8.66 0.48 -5.29
C VAL A 119 7.39 0.73 -6.08
N LEU A 120 6.28 0.06 -5.75
CA LEU A 120 5.02 0.28 -6.44
C LEU A 120 3.86 0.10 -5.48
N HIS A 121 2.92 1.00 -5.51
CA HIS A 121 1.66 0.87 -4.79
C HIS A 121 0.57 1.26 -5.79
N HIS A 122 -0.28 0.34 -6.16
CA HIS A 122 -1.32 0.58 -7.15
C HIS A 122 -2.63 0.05 -6.61
N VAL A 123 -3.61 0.91 -6.50
CA VAL A 123 -4.88 0.54 -5.90
C VAL A 123 -6.00 0.77 -6.90
N SER A 124 -6.92 -0.16 -6.96
CA SER A 124 -8.09 0.00 -7.81
C SER A 124 -9.34 -0.37 -7.03
N VAL A 125 -10.45 0.10 -7.47
CA VAL A 125 -11.72 -0.21 -6.86
C VAL A 125 -12.04 -1.67 -7.16
N ALA A 126 -12.44 -2.39 -6.16
CA ALA A 126 -12.83 -3.76 -6.35
C ALA A 126 -14.32 -3.78 -6.56
N PRO A 127 -14.77 -4.15 -7.69
CA PRO A 127 -16.19 -4.16 -7.95
C PRO A 127 -16.85 -5.12 -7.03
N GLY A 128 -17.41 -4.59 -6.12
CA GLY A 128 -18.17 -5.25 -5.18
C GLY A 128 -17.71 -6.55 -4.76
N ALA A 129 -17.35 -7.23 -5.48
CA ALA A 129 -17.17 -8.40 -5.13
C ALA A 129 -16.21 -8.91 -4.31
N VAL A 130 -15.43 -8.22 -3.98
CA VAL A 130 -14.53 -8.68 -3.16
C VAL A 130 -15.09 -9.49 -2.16
N ALA A 131 -15.97 -8.97 -1.63
CA ALA A 131 -16.51 -9.55 -0.58
C ALA A 131 -16.92 -10.82 -0.98
N GLY A 132 -17.39 -10.88 -1.91
CA GLY A 132 -18.03 -12.00 -2.19
C GLY A 132 -17.17 -13.02 -2.30
N ALA A 133 -16.27 -12.80 -2.49
CA ALA A 133 -15.51 -13.75 -2.53
C ALA A 133 -16.19 -14.80 -3.15
N SER A 134 -17.17 -14.70 -3.28
CA SER A 134 -17.82 -15.70 -3.75
C SER A 134 -17.62 -15.84 -5.07
N ALA A 135 -17.47 -15.09 -5.55
CA ALA A 135 -17.52 -15.11 -6.81
C ALA A 135 -16.58 -15.82 -7.42
N PRO A 136 -16.54 -16.40 -7.66
CA PRO A 136 -15.72 -17.08 -8.19
C PRO A 136 -15.42 -16.93 -9.46
N SER A 137 -15.53 -16.82 -9.66
CA SER A 137 -15.35 -16.79 -10.56
C SER A 137 -15.18 -16.24 -11.41
N ALA A 138 -15.20 -16.02 -11.40
CA ALA A 138 -15.16 -15.55 -12.12
C ALA A 138 -14.55 -15.02 -12.83
N VAL A 139 -14.25 -14.92 -12.77
CA VAL A 139 -13.87 -14.45 -13.41
C VAL A 139 -13.04 -14.24 -14.12
N LEU A 140 -12.66 -14.18 -14.16
CA LEU A 140 -12.01 -14.01 -14.80
C LEU A 140 -11.81 -13.94 -15.78
N HIS A 141 -11.77 -13.67 -16.16
CA HIS A 141 -11.67 -13.59 -17.22
C HIS A 141 -11.38 -13.15 -17.67
#